data_9204ae4015ae49c7573abe2e3ed9946f
#
_entry.id   9204ae4015ae49c7573abe2e3ed9946f
#
_cell.length_a   1.000
_cell.length_b   1.000
_cell.length_c   1.000
_cell.angle_alpha   90.00
_cell.angle_beta   90.00
_cell.angle_gamma   90.00
#
_symmetry.space_group_name_H-M   'P 1'
#
loop_
_entity.id
_entity.type
_entity.pdbx_description
1 polymer ?
#
loop_
_entity_poly.entity_id
_entity_poly.type
_entity_poly.pdbx_seq_one_letter_code
_entity_poly.pdbx_strand_id
1 'polypeptide(L)'
;MQTFLPLPSPADSARALDRRRLGKQRVETLQILRALCLPDYGWGTHPAVLMWSGHVPGLVSYGLAMVDEWEARGGRDSTRWKIAEFAPEAARSPAALPPWVGDPQFHAAHRSSLIAKDEQHYRPLWPETPMGLEAVWPSPPSPHEKPFEPGPGRRAWVVAGPVLEHDALLLPAEPAPGDTAAQRRRRPGQLERLRTEAQPGEEVLIPLASASAEGPAFGAERDEAQEGFDEPVLRGRLGAGEHGDDGIRREVEWLEILSRDALEDPWQLQRPRTVFPIRR
;
A
#
# COMPACT_ATOMS: atom_id res chain seq x y z
N MET A 1 0.64 -15.30 5.16
CA MET A 1 1.44 -14.07 5.20
C MET A 1 2.59 -14.29 6.16
N GLN A 2 3.81 -13.93 5.78
CA GLN A 2 5.02 -14.18 6.57
C GLN A 2 6.16 -13.28 6.08
N THR A 3 6.96 -12.75 6.97
CA THR A 3 8.27 -12.17 6.64
C THR A 3 9.37 -13.14 7.04
N PHE A 4 10.06 -13.73 6.07
CA PHE A 4 11.14 -14.66 6.36
C PHE A 4 12.46 -13.93 6.64
N LEU A 5 12.95 -14.06 7.85
CA LEU A 5 14.25 -13.58 8.33
C LEU A 5 15.04 -14.77 8.91
N PRO A 6 15.58 -15.67 8.07
CA PRO A 6 16.42 -16.78 8.57
C PRO A 6 17.77 -16.29 9.13
N LEU A 7 18.16 -15.05 8.82
CA LEU A 7 19.39 -14.39 9.25
C LEU A 7 19.08 -12.98 9.78
N PRO A 8 19.91 -12.39 10.65
CA PRO A 8 19.70 -11.04 11.20
C PRO A 8 19.68 -9.93 10.14
N SER A 9 20.44 -10.10 9.07
CA SER A 9 20.47 -9.14 7.94
C SER A 9 19.33 -9.44 6.96
N PRO A 10 18.48 -8.45 6.62
CA PRO A 10 17.48 -8.61 5.55
C PRO A 10 18.08 -8.97 4.20
N ALA A 11 19.23 -8.37 3.84
CA ALA A 11 19.91 -8.65 2.59
C ALA A 11 20.45 -10.10 2.54
N ASP A 12 21.04 -10.59 3.64
CA ASP A 12 21.50 -11.98 3.73
C ASP A 12 20.33 -12.94 3.70
N SER A 13 19.23 -12.60 4.38
CA SER A 13 17.99 -13.34 4.34
C SER A 13 17.44 -13.43 2.92
N ALA A 14 17.43 -12.32 2.17
CA ALA A 14 16.98 -12.28 0.78
C ALA A 14 17.82 -13.18 -0.11
N ARG A 15 19.15 -13.15 0.04
CA ARG A 15 20.08 -14.03 -0.70
C ARG A 15 19.86 -15.52 -0.42
N ALA A 16 19.49 -15.86 0.79
CA ALA A 16 19.23 -17.24 1.18
C ALA A 16 17.89 -17.79 0.65
N LEU A 17 16.94 -16.93 0.32
CA LEU A 17 15.63 -17.36 -0.16
C LEU A 17 15.68 -17.87 -1.60
N ASP A 18 14.96 -18.97 -1.85
CA ASP A 18 14.68 -19.42 -3.21
C ASP A 18 13.83 -18.40 -3.99
N ARG A 19 13.84 -18.52 -5.33
CA ARG A 19 13.16 -17.57 -6.21
C ARG A 19 11.67 -17.39 -5.88
N ARG A 20 10.96 -18.48 -5.55
CA ARG A 20 9.52 -18.46 -5.26
C ARG A 20 9.23 -17.69 -3.99
N ARG A 21 10.00 -17.94 -2.92
CA ARG A 21 9.79 -17.29 -1.61
C ARG A 21 10.24 -15.84 -1.65
N LEU A 22 11.38 -15.56 -2.27
CA LEU A 22 11.84 -14.19 -2.48
C LEU A 22 10.79 -13.36 -3.24
N GLY A 23 10.24 -13.88 -4.34
CA GLY A 23 9.18 -13.22 -5.09
C GLY A 23 7.94 -12.92 -4.25
N LYS A 24 7.56 -13.84 -3.34
CA LYS A 24 6.43 -13.62 -2.41
C LYS A 24 6.72 -12.57 -1.35
N GLN A 25 7.96 -12.49 -0.82
CA GLN A 25 8.27 -11.57 0.27
C GLN A 25 8.03 -10.11 -0.10
N ARG A 26 8.31 -9.70 -1.31
CA ARG A 26 8.02 -8.34 -1.80
C ARG A 26 6.53 -7.99 -1.69
N VAL A 27 5.68 -8.90 -2.16
CA VAL A 27 4.22 -8.73 -2.13
C VAL A 27 3.68 -8.83 -0.70
N GLU A 28 4.17 -9.78 0.09
CA GLU A 28 3.73 -9.98 1.47
C GLU A 28 4.16 -8.79 2.37
N THR A 29 5.34 -8.21 2.15
CA THR A 29 5.75 -6.97 2.80
C THR A 29 4.77 -5.83 2.53
N LEU A 30 4.42 -5.60 1.26
CA LEU A 30 3.46 -4.57 0.89
C LEU A 30 2.08 -4.82 1.54
N GLN A 31 1.64 -6.08 1.60
CA GLN A 31 0.40 -6.44 2.28
C GLN A 31 0.44 -6.16 3.78
N ILE A 32 1.57 -6.42 4.44
CA ILE A 32 1.76 -6.14 5.87
C ILE A 32 1.77 -4.63 6.12
N LEU A 33 2.49 -3.85 5.31
CA LEU A 33 2.49 -2.38 5.38
C LEU A 33 1.07 -1.81 5.25
N ARG A 34 0.32 -2.27 4.26
CA ARG A 34 -1.09 -1.88 4.10
C ARG A 34 -1.96 -2.30 5.28
N ALA A 35 -1.74 -3.48 5.85
CA ALA A 35 -2.49 -3.97 7.00
C ALA A 35 -2.20 -3.16 8.28
N LEU A 36 -0.98 -2.63 8.42
CA LEU A 36 -0.58 -1.76 9.51
C LEU A 36 -1.13 -0.33 9.35
N CYS A 37 -1.06 0.21 8.14
CA CYS A 37 -1.26 1.64 7.91
C CYS A 37 -2.64 1.99 7.36
N LEU A 38 -3.29 1.10 6.59
CA LEU A 38 -4.58 1.41 5.98
C LEU A 38 -5.76 0.95 6.86
N PRO A 39 -6.70 1.85 7.18
CA PRO A 39 -7.79 1.55 8.14
C PRO A 39 -8.69 0.39 7.71
N ASP A 40 -8.89 0.23 6.40
CA ASP A 40 -9.83 -0.77 5.85
C ASP A 40 -9.15 -2.04 5.34
N TYR A 41 -7.85 -2.12 5.41
CA TYR A 41 -7.15 -3.28 4.90
C TYR A 41 -7.31 -4.47 5.85
N GLY A 42 -7.55 -5.64 5.29
CA GLY A 42 -7.67 -6.87 6.08
C GLY A 42 -6.36 -7.30 6.76
N TRP A 43 -6.42 -8.36 7.54
CA TRP A 43 -5.25 -9.01 8.16
C TRP A 43 -4.58 -8.25 9.32
N GLY A 44 -5.14 -7.13 9.78
CA GLY A 44 -4.54 -6.30 10.85
C GLY A 44 -4.28 -7.04 12.17
N THR A 45 -4.94 -8.18 12.42
CA THR A 45 -4.74 -9.02 13.62
C THR A 45 -3.83 -10.22 13.39
N HIS A 46 -3.30 -10.39 12.16
CA HIS A 46 -2.42 -11.51 11.86
C HIS A 46 -1.06 -11.38 12.58
N PRO A 47 -0.50 -12.44 13.20
CA PRO A 47 0.76 -12.33 13.95
C PRO A 47 1.91 -11.73 13.15
N ALA A 48 2.05 -12.06 11.84
CA ALA A 48 3.05 -11.47 10.96
C ALA A 48 2.85 -9.96 10.70
N VAL A 49 1.67 -9.41 10.96
CA VAL A 49 1.40 -7.96 10.92
C VAL A 49 1.74 -7.35 12.27
N LEU A 50 1.21 -7.95 13.34
CA LEU A 50 1.36 -7.41 14.70
C LEU A 50 2.83 -7.30 15.13
N MET A 51 3.69 -8.26 14.77
CA MET A 51 5.11 -8.20 15.11
C MET A 51 5.85 -6.97 14.54
N TRP A 52 5.33 -6.39 13.46
CA TRP A 52 5.88 -5.18 12.85
C TRP A 52 5.21 -3.88 13.33
N SER A 53 4.23 -3.96 14.22
CA SER A 53 3.60 -2.78 14.81
C SER A 53 4.65 -1.89 15.49
N GLY A 54 4.63 -0.59 15.17
CA GLY A 54 5.64 0.36 15.62
C GLY A 54 6.99 0.31 14.87
N HIS A 55 7.12 -0.55 13.86
CA HIS A 55 8.38 -0.76 13.13
C HIS A 55 8.23 -0.64 11.61
N VAL A 56 7.31 0.23 11.14
CA VAL A 56 7.07 0.46 9.70
C VAL A 56 8.35 0.80 8.93
N PRO A 57 9.23 1.71 9.38
CA PRO A 57 10.48 2.00 8.68
C PRO A 57 11.40 0.77 8.53
N GLY A 58 11.51 -0.04 9.56
CA GLY A 58 12.28 -1.29 9.52
C GLY A 58 11.70 -2.32 8.55
N LEU A 59 10.35 -2.40 8.45
CA LEU A 59 9.67 -3.26 7.49
C LEU A 59 9.86 -2.76 6.05
N VAL A 60 9.89 -1.44 5.82
CA VAL A 60 10.24 -0.87 4.51
C VAL A 60 11.66 -1.28 4.13
N SER A 61 12.64 -1.11 5.02
CA SER A 61 14.03 -1.53 4.77
C SER A 61 14.13 -3.03 4.46
N TYR A 62 13.39 -3.88 5.20
CA TYR A 62 13.29 -5.31 4.90
C TYR A 62 12.74 -5.57 3.50
N GLY A 63 11.62 -4.93 3.14
CA GLY A 63 10.97 -5.13 1.85
C GLY A 63 11.83 -4.70 0.67
N LEU A 64 12.53 -3.57 0.80
CA LEU A 64 13.44 -3.08 -0.23
C LEU A 64 14.63 -4.02 -0.43
N ALA A 65 15.19 -4.61 0.64
CA ALA A 65 16.22 -5.63 0.51
C ALA A 65 15.73 -6.87 -0.27
N MET A 66 14.46 -7.26 -0.12
CA MET A 66 13.87 -8.33 -0.92
C MET A 66 13.70 -7.94 -2.39
N VAL A 67 13.35 -6.68 -2.66
CA VAL A 67 13.24 -6.15 -4.02
C VAL A 67 14.62 -6.08 -4.68
N ASP A 68 15.63 -5.56 -3.99
CA ASP A 68 17.00 -5.45 -4.50
C ASP A 68 17.53 -6.81 -4.96
N GLU A 69 17.39 -7.84 -4.13
CA GLU A 69 17.82 -9.19 -4.49
C GLU A 69 17.00 -9.79 -5.64
N TRP A 70 15.68 -9.49 -5.68
CA TRP A 70 14.81 -9.94 -6.76
C TRP A 70 15.24 -9.37 -8.10
N GLU A 71 15.53 -8.06 -8.14
CA GLU A 71 15.99 -7.38 -9.35
C GLU A 71 17.42 -7.81 -9.75
N ALA A 72 18.31 -8.00 -8.77
CA ALA A 72 19.65 -8.55 -8.99
C ALA A 72 19.62 -9.94 -9.65
N ARG A 73 18.57 -10.74 -9.37
CA ARG A 73 18.31 -12.03 -10.05
C ARG A 73 17.53 -11.90 -11.36
N GLY A 74 17.39 -10.70 -11.92
CA GLY A 74 16.70 -10.42 -13.18
C GLY A 74 15.17 -10.48 -13.08
N GLY A 75 14.60 -10.33 -11.90
CA GLY A 75 13.15 -10.21 -11.69
C GLY A 75 12.66 -8.78 -11.99
N ARG A 76 11.49 -8.65 -12.62
CA ARG A 76 10.82 -7.35 -12.72
C ARG A 76 10.06 -7.08 -11.43
N ASP A 77 10.11 -5.83 -10.93
CA ASP A 77 9.39 -5.41 -9.73
C ASP A 77 8.40 -4.26 -10.02
N SER A 78 7.27 -4.28 -9.31
CA SER A 78 6.25 -3.24 -9.31
C SER A 78 5.85 -2.84 -7.88
N THR A 79 6.62 -3.28 -6.89
CA THR A 79 6.30 -3.06 -5.47
C THR A 79 7.26 -2.07 -4.79
N ARG A 80 8.42 -1.80 -5.35
CA ARG A 80 9.47 -0.95 -4.79
C ARG A 80 8.92 0.40 -4.32
N TRP A 81 8.37 1.17 -5.23
CA TRP A 81 7.86 2.51 -4.90
C TRP A 81 6.67 2.44 -3.93
N LYS A 82 5.79 1.43 -4.06
CA LYS A 82 4.65 1.22 -3.15
C LYS A 82 5.09 0.91 -1.72
N ILE A 83 6.18 0.19 -1.57
CA ILE A 83 6.80 -0.09 -0.26
C ILE A 83 7.47 1.18 0.28
N ALA A 84 8.23 1.88 -0.55
CA ALA A 84 8.98 3.07 -0.16
C ALA A 84 8.10 4.21 0.35
N GLU A 85 6.88 4.38 -0.20
CA GLU A 85 5.94 5.41 0.24
C GLU A 85 5.54 5.34 1.71
N PHE A 86 5.59 4.15 2.34
CA PHE A 86 5.23 4.01 3.76
C PHE A 86 6.28 4.59 4.72
N ALA A 87 7.51 4.74 4.29
CA ALA A 87 8.58 5.40 5.03
C ALA A 87 9.69 5.87 4.06
N PRO A 88 9.52 7.02 3.39
CA PRO A 88 10.46 7.48 2.35
C PRO A 88 11.90 7.65 2.85
N GLU A 89 12.10 8.04 4.11
CA GLU A 89 13.44 8.15 4.70
C GLU A 89 14.14 6.80 4.80
N ALA A 90 13.39 5.74 5.16
CA ALA A 90 13.90 4.38 5.22
C ALA A 90 14.25 3.81 3.84
N ALA A 91 13.64 4.36 2.79
CA ALA A 91 13.99 4.03 1.40
C ALA A 91 15.31 4.66 0.95
N ARG A 92 15.67 5.83 1.50
CA ARG A 92 16.95 6.52 1.21
C ARG A 92 18.09 5.99 2.06
N SER A 93 17.80 5.64 3.30
CA SER A 93 18.79 5.12 4.27
C SER A 93 18.13 4.06 5.15
N PRO A 94 18.62 2.81 5.16
CA PRO A 94 17.99 1.73 5.91
C PRO A 94 17.74 2.11 7.36
N ALA A 95 16.52 1.91 7.81
CA ALA A 95 16.13 2.20 9.18
C ALA A 95 16.56 1.08 10.15
N ALA A 96 16.61 1.43 11.43
CA ALA A 96 16.85 0.45 12.49
C ALA A 96 15.80 -0.68 12.44
N LEU A 97 16.26 -1.90 12.53
CA LEU A 97 15.39 -3.08 12.59
C LEU A 97 14.80 -3.23 14.01
N PRO A 98 13.67 -3.92 14.14
CA PRO A 98 13.07 -4.22 15.43
C PRO A 98 14.04 -4.95 16.36
N PRO A 99 13.93 -4.78 17.69
CA PRO A 99 14.87 -5.35 18.67
C PRO A 99 14.86 -6.90 18.72
N TRP A 100 13.80 -7.53 18.20
CA TRP A 100 13.72 -8.99 18.09
C TRP A 100 14.49 -9.53 16.86
N VAL A 101 14.93 -8.68 15.95
CA VAL A 101 15.87 -9.08 14.89
C VAL A 101 17.25 -9.27 15.52
N GLY A 102 17.78 -10.47 15.41
CA GLY A 102 19.00 -10.89 16.11
C GLY A 102 18.76 -11.95 17.18
N ASP A 103 17.48 -12.20 17.56
CA ASP A 103 17.14 -13.32 18.43
C ASP A 103 17.42 -14.66 17.70
N PRO A 104 18.35 -15.49 18.22
CA PRO A 104 18.71 -16.75 17.61
C PRO A 104 17.53 -17.73 17.47
N GLN A 105 16.58 -17.71 18.40
CA GLN A 105 15.41 -18.60 18.38
C GLN A 105 14.45 -18.19 17.26
N PHE A 106 14.23 -16.88 17.08
CA PHE A 106 13.43 -16.35 15.98
C PHE A 106 14.00 -16.77 14.61
N HIS A 107 15.30 -16.58 14.40
CA HIS A 107 15.95 -16.95 13.14
C HIS A 107 15.96 -18.48 12.92
N ALA A 108 16.17 -19.27 13.98
CA ALA A 108 16.12 -20.73 13.91
C ALA A 108 14.73 -21.24 13.52
N ALA A 109 13.65 -20.66 14.07
CA ALA A 109 12.28 -20.99 13.71
C ALA A 109 11.99 -20.70 12.23
N HIS A 110 12.51 -19.59 11.70
CA HIS A 110 12.40 -19.25 10.27
C HIS A 110 13.17 -20.21 9.38
N ARG A 111 14.42 -20.60 9.75
CA ARG A 111 15.20 -21.64 9.05
C ARG A 111 14.46 -22.95 9.03
N SER A 112 13.97 -23.41 10.19
CA SER A 112 13.19 -24.64 10.33
C SER A 112 11.96 -24.65 9.42
N SER A 113 11.21 -23.53 9.40
CA SER A 113 10.03 -23.37 8.52
C SER A 113 10.40 -23.41 7.04
N LEU A 114 11.53 -22.83 6.64
CA LEU A 114 12.02 -22.84 5.25
C LEU A 114 12.46 -24.24 4.85
N ILE A 115 13.19 -24.96 5.70
CA ILE A 115 13.60 -26.35 5.45
C ILE A 115 12.36 -27.24 5.25
N ALA A 116 11.32 -27.08 6.06
CA ALA A 116 10.08 -27.82 5.91
C ALA A 116 9.34 -27.51 4.58
N LYS A 117 9.57 -26.35 3.99
CA LYS A 117 8.96 -25.94 2.72
C LYS A 117 9.73 -26.43 1.48
N ASP A 118 11.05 -26.56 1.60
CA ASP A 118 11.93 -26.98 0.52
C ASP A 118 13.25 -27.49 1.12
N GLU A 119 13.25 -28.75 1.54
CA GLU A 119 14.39 -29.35 2.20
C GLU A 119 15.61 -29.42 1.28
N GLN A 120 15.40 -29.70 0.01
CA GLN A 120 16.48 -29.80 -0.96
C GLN A 120 17.28 -28.50 -1.10
N HIS A 121 16.58 -27.37 -1.07
CA HIS A 121 17.21 -26.06 -1.18
C HIS A 121 17.82 -25.58 0.14
N TYR A 122 17.11 -25.75 1.25
CA TYR A 122 17.47 -25.08 2.51
C TYR A 122 18.30 -25.93 3.47
N ARG A 123 18.22 -27.26 3.41
CA ARG A 123 19.02 -28.14 4.29
C ARG A 123 20.53 -27.93 4.11
N PRO A 124 21.08 -27.80 2.89
CA PRO A 124 22.50 -27.51 2.70
C PRO A 124 22.96 -26.18 3.31
N LEU A 125 22.07 -25.18 3.39
CA LEU A 125 22.40 -23.88 3.97
C LEU A 125 22.45 -23.94 5.51
N TRP A 126 21.63 -24.78 6.13
CA TRP A 126 21.50 -24.89 7.59
C TRP A 126 21.38 -26.34 8.03
N PRO A 127 22.45 -27.16 7.90
CA PRO A 127 22.39 -28.58 8.16
C PRO A 127 22.04 -28.92 9.63
N GLU A 128 22.45 -28.07 10.57
CA GLU A 128 22.22 -28.28 12.00
C GLU A 128 20.88 -27.75 12.52
N THR A 129 20.07 -27.07 11.67
CA THR A 129 18.79 -26.53 12.13
C THR A 129 17.75 -27.64 12.25
N PRO A 130 17.14 -27.85 13.42
CA PRO A 130 16.08 -28.85 13.63
C PRO A 130 14.85 -28.48 12.75
N MET A 131 14.15 -29.51 12.27
CA MET A 131 12.83 -29.34 11.65
C MET A 131 11.74 -29.28 12.72
N GLY A 132 10.63 -28.63 12.43
CA GLY A 132 9.46 -28.61 13.29
C GLY A 132 9.57 -27.68 14.51
N LEU A 133 10.49 -26.74 14.50
CA LEU A 133 10.50 -25.68 15.51
C LEU A 133 9.21 -24.85 15.41
N GLU A 134 8.64 -24.52 16.56
CA GLU A 134 7.47 -23.66 16.62
C GLU A 134 7.79 -22.25 16.08
N ALA A 135 6.78 -21.63 15.45
CA ALA A 135 6.91 -20.26 14.96
C ALA A 135 7.02 -19.29 16.15
N VAL A 136 8.04 -18.44 16.11
CA VAL A 136 8.22 -17.35 17.08
C VAL A 136 7.57 -16.11 16.54
N TRP A 137 6.62 -15.56 17.27
CA TRP A 137 5.91 -14.32 16.94
C TRP A 137 6.20 -13.27 18.01
N PRO A 138 7.14 -12.34 17.75
CA PRO A 138 7.39 -11.25 18.68
C PRO A 138 6.13 -10.44 18.95
N SER A 139 5.90 -10.13 20.21
CA SER A 139 4.78 -9.27 20.59
C SER A 139 5.09 -7.82 20.25
N PRO A 140 4.10 -7.05 19.78
CA PRO A 140 4.28 -5.62 19.55
C PRO A 140 4.55 -4.90 20.88
N PRO A 141 5.28 -3.76 20.84
CA PRO A 141 5.57 -2.96 22.03
C PRO A 141 4.32 -2.33 22.64
N SER A 142 3.28 -2.17 21.87
CA SER A 142 1.97 -1.66 22.26
C SER A 142 0.88 -2.29 21.38
N PRO A 143 -0.39 -2.28 21.80
CA PRO A 143 -1.50 -2.67 20.95
C PRO A 143 -1.46 -1.90 19.63
N HIS A 144 -1.67 -2.61 18.53
CA HIS A 144 -1.73 -1.97 17.22
C HIS A 144 -3.06 -1.21 17.09
N GLU A 145 -2.96 0.11 17.08
CA GLU A 145 -4.09 0.98 16.77
C GLU A 145 -4.14 1.24 15.26
N LYS A 146 -5.24 0.84 14.64
CA LYS A 146 -5.46 1.22 13.24
C LYS A 146 -5.66 2.72 13.14
N PRO A 147 -5.09 3.38 12.12
CA PRO A 147 -5.40 4.76 11.85
C PRO A 147 -6.91 4.91 11.64
N PHE A 148 -7.52 5.88 12.32
CA PHE A 148 -8.93 6.19 12.12
C PHE A 148 -9.10 7.16 10.94
N GLU A 149 -10.27 7.12 10.32
CA GLU A 149 -10.60 8.04 9.25
C GLU A 149 -10.76 9.47 9.79
N PRO A 150 -10.22 10.50 9.11
CA PRO A 150 -10.34 11.89 9.57
C PRO A 150 -11.77 12.37 9.48
N GLY A 151 -12.17 13.18 10.47
CA GLY A 151 -13.47 13.86 10.49
C GLY A 151 -13.54 15.07 9.55
N PRO A 152 -14.73 15.69 9.44
CA PRO A 152 -14.93 16.89 8.62
C PRO A 152 -13.93 18.01 8.94
N GLY A 153 -13.52 18.76 7.90
CA GLY A 153 -12.61 19.90 8.00
C GLY A 153 -11.12 19.55 8.19
N ARG A 154 -10.79 18.26 8.35
CA ARG A 154 -9.41 17.76 8.43
C ARG A 154 -9.13 16.64 7.42
N ARG A 155 -9.93 16.58 6.37
CA ARG A 155 -9.86 15.53 5.38
C ARG A 155 -9.84 16.10 3.96
N ALA A 156 -9.23 15.33 3.06
CA ALA A 156 -9.43 15.43 1.63
C ALA A 156 -10.12 14.14 1.15
N TRP A 157 -10.93 14.26 0.10
CA TRP A 157 -11.56 13.10 -0.53
C TRP A 157 -10.68 12.58 -1.65
N VAL A 158 -10.34 11.32 -1.61
CA VAL A 158 -9.73 10.64 -2.75
C VAL A 158 -10.84 10.03 -3.59
N VAL A 159 -10.80 10.33 -4.87
CA VAL A 159 -11.73 9.81 -5.87
C VAL A 159 -10.92 9.17 -6.99
N ALA A 160 -10.99 7.83 -7.08
CA ALA A 160 -10.31 7.07 -8.12
C ALA A 160 -11.27 6.72 -9.26
N GLY A 161 -10.83 6.92 -10.51
CA GLY A 161 -11.58 6.57 -11.70
C GLY A 161 -12.83 7.41 -12.00
N PRO A 162 -12.86 8.75 -11.68
CA PRO A 162 -13.95 9.60 -12.14
C PRO A 162 -13.80 9.92 -13.63
N VAL A 163 -14.90 10.36 -14.24
CA VAL A 163 -14.86 11.13 -15.47
C VAL A 163 -14.68 12.59 -15.10
N LEU A 164 -13.70 13.26 -15.70
CA LEU A 164 -13.38 14.67 -15.43
C LEU A 164 -14.01 15.56 -16.49
N GLU A 165 -14.78 16.54 -16.05
CA GLU A 165 -15.27 17.65 -16.86
C GLU A 165 -14.49 18.94 -16.55
N HIS A 166 -14.76 20.01 -17.31
CA HIS A 166 -14.06 21.28 -17.13
C HIS A 166 -14.18 21.83 -15.69
N ASP A 167 -15.34 21.70 -15.08
CA ASP A 167 -15.71 22.27 -13.78
C ASP A 167 -16.35 21.24 -12.83
N ALA A 168 -16.28 19.97 -13.17
CA ALA A 168 -16.93 18.91 -12.38
C ALA A 168 -16.21 17.57 -12.48
N LEU A 169 -16.50 16.71 -11.50
CA LEU A 169 -16.22 15.28 -11.57
C LEU A 169 -17.54 14.49 -11.63
N LEU A 170 -17.52 13.42 -12.41
CA LEU A 170 -18.63 12.49 -12.48
C LEU A 170 -18.17 11.11 -11.97
N LEU A 171 -18.97 10.53 -11.12
CA LEU A 171 -18.82 9.17 -10.64
C LEU A 171 -20.05 8.36 -11.06
N PRO A 172 -19.95 7.54 -12.11
CA PRO A 172 -21.05 6.68 -12.52
C PRO A 172 -21.48 5.75 -11.39
N ALA A 173 -22.78 5.49 -11.27
CA ALA A 173 -23.31 4.51 -10.31
C ALA A 173 -22.81 3.10 -10.64
N GLU A 174 -22.69 2.79 -11.93
CA GLU A 174 -22.19 1.51 -12.39
C GLU A 174 -20.68 1.33 -12.16
N PRO A 175 -20.26 0.11 -11.82
CA PRO A 175 -18.84 -0.21 -11.67
C PRO A 175 -18.07 -0.10 -12.99
N ALA A 176 -16.79 0.25 -12.93
CA ALA A 176 -15.92 0.23 -14.10
C ALA A 176 -15.68 -1.22 -14.60
N PRO A 177 -15.39 -1.40 -15.90
CA PRO A 177 -15.18 -2.73 -16.49
C PRO A 177 -14.08 -3.58 -15.82
N GLY A 178 -13.09 -2.95 -15.21
CA GLY A 178 -11.97 -3.62 -14.51
C GLY A 178 -12.18 -3.86 -13.01
N ASP A 179 -13.31 -3.43 -12.44
CA ASP A 179 -13.53 -3.53 -11.00
C ASP A 179 -13.65 -4.98 -10.53
N THR A 180 -12.99 -5.28 -9.41
CA THR A 180 -13.13 -6.56 -8.71
C THR A 180 -14.52 -6.70 -8.07
N ALA A 181 -14.93 -7.94 -7.78
CA ALA A 181 -16.19 -8.20 -7.08
C ALA A 181 -16.29 -7.49 -5.72
N ALA A 182 -15.16 -7.28 -5.03
CA ALA A 182 -15.12 -6.55 -3.77
C ALA A 182 -15.32 -5.04 -3.96
N GLN A 183 -14.73 -4.46 -5.01
CA GLN A 183 -14.92 -3.05 -5.37
C GLN A 183 -16.39 -2.79 -5.77
N ARG A 184 -16.95 -3.62 -6.65
CA ARG A 184 -18.37 -3.54 -7.05
C ARG A 184 -19.32 -3.55 -5.85
N ARG A 185 -19.09 -4.44 -4.89
CA ARG A 185 -19.91 -4.56 -3.68
C ARG A 185 -19.86 -3.34 -2.78
N ARG A 186 -18.68 -2.68 -2.70
CA ARG A 186 -18.43 -1.52 -1.81
C ARG A 186 -18.82 -0.19 -2.44
N ARG A 187 -18.90 -0.11 -3.77
CA ARG A 187 -19.11 1.13 -4.51
C ARG A 187 -20.36 1.90 -4.07
N PRO A 188 -21.56 1.31 -3.94
CA PRO A 188 -22.75 2.06 -3.55
C PRO A 188 -22.57 2.78 -2.20
N GLY A 189 -22.02 2.11 -1.20
CA GLY A 189 -21.76 2.73 0.10
C GLY A 189 -20.70 3.83 0.06
N GLN A 190 -19.71 3.73 -0.83
CA GLN A 190 -18.69 4.78 -1.01
C GLN A 190 -19.28 6.02 -1.69
N LEU A 191 -20.12 5.84 -2.71
CA LEU A 191 -20.83 6.93 -3.35
C LEU A 191 -21.78 7.62 -2.38
N GLU A 192 -22.53 6.85 -1.61
CA GLU A 192 -23.42 7.40 -0.58
C GLU A 192 -22.65 8.23 0.45
N ARG A 193 -21.48 7.80 0.86
CA ARG A 193 -20.61 8.58 1.75
C ARG A 193 -20.18 9.91 1.13
N LEU A 194 -19.74 9.91 -0.13
CA LEU A 194 -19.38 11.16 -0.81
C LEU A 194 -20.59 12.10 -0.91
N ARG A 195 -21.78 11.53 -1.16
CA ARG A 195 -23.02 12.29 -1.24
C ARG A 195 -23.41 12.95 0.07
N THR A 196 -23.32 12.20 1.17
CA THR A 196 -23.87 12.62 2.48
C THR A 196 -22.85 13.31 3.38
N GLU A 197 -21.57 12.95 3.27
CA GLU A 197 -20.53 13.42 4.18
C GLU A 197 -19.65 14.51 3.58
N ALA A 198 -19.43 14.55 2.25
CA ALA A 198 -18.55 15.52 1.63
C ALA A 198 -19.22 16.92 1.60
N GLN A 199 -18.51 17.90 2.15
CA GLN A 199 -18.99 19.27 2.25
C GLN A 199 -18.39 20.14 1.11
N PRO A 200 -19.15 21.16 0.61
CA PRO A 200 -18.57 22.18 -0.23
C PRO A 200 -17.36 22.84 0.46
N GLY A 201 -16.30 23.09 -0.31
CA GLY A 201 -15.04 23.63 0.19
C GLY A 201 -14.02 22.59 0.66
N GLU A 202 -14.41 21.32 0.87
CA GLU A 202 -13.45 20.25 1.15
C GLU A 202 -12.59 19.94 -0.10
N GLU A 203 -11.36 19.50 0.14
CA GLU A 203 -10.45 19.12 -0.95
C GLU A 203 -10.80 17.78 -1.55
N VAL A 204 -10.53 17.66 -2.85
CA VAL A 204 -10.57 16.40 -3.58
C VAL A 204 -9.23 16.15 -4.26
N LEU A 205 -8.77 14.90 -4.20
CA LEU A 205 -7.56 14.41 -4.82
C LEU A 205 -7.91 13.28 -5.78
N ILE A 206 -7.45 13.40 -7.02
CA ILE A 206 -7.74 12.44 -8.08
C ILE A 206 -6.41 11.92 -8.64
N PRO A 207 -6.06 10.65 -8.37
CA PRO A 207 -4.93 10.01 -9.04
C PRO A 207 -5.19 9.94 -10.54
N LEU A 208 -4.41 10.65 -11.36
CA LEU A 208 -4.69 10.81 -12.80
C LEU A 208 -4.50 9.51 -13.59
N ALA A 209 -3.68 8.57 -13.12
CA ALA A 209 -3.57 7.24 -13.73
C ALA A 209 -4.90 6.45 -13.70
N SER A 210 -5.81 6.80 -12.80
CA SER A 210 -7.13 6.14 -12.66
C SER A 210 -8.28 6.92 -13.29
N ALA A 211 -8.06 8.17 -13.75
CA ALA A 211 -9.10 9.04 -14.30
C ALA A 211 -9.26 8.86 -15.81
N SER A 212 -10.51 8.97 -16.28
CA SER A 212 -10.81 9.18 -17.71
C SER A 212 -11.04 10.67 -17.93
N ALA A 213 -10.25 11.30 -18.79
CA ALA A 213 -10.43 12.71 -19.15
C ALA A 213 -10.91 12.82 -20.58
N GLU A 214 -12.07 13.41 -20.77
CA GLU A 214 -12.53 13.93 -22.06
C GLU A 214 -12.39 15.45 -22.05
N GLY A 215 -11.23 15.97 -22.42
CA GLY A 215 -11.06 17.42 -22.51
C GLY A 215 -9.62 17.88 -22.75
N PRO A 216 -9.43 19.04 -23.42
CA PRO A 216 -8.13 19.52 -23.88
C PRO A 216 -7.19 20.05 -22.79
N ALA A 217 -7.64 20.15 -21.54
CA ALA A 217 -6.84 20.78 -20.47
C ALA A 217 -5.93 19.78 -19.72
N PHE A 218 -6.08 18.47 -19.91
CA PHE A 218 -5.36 17.44 -19.15
C PHE A 218 -4.50 16.52 -20.01
N GLY A 219 -4.15 16.96 -21.22
CA GLY A 219 -3.28 16.25 -22.17
C GLY A 219 -1.82 16.24 -21.74
N ALA A 220 -1.50 15.70 -20.57
CA ALA A 220 -0.16 15.17 -20.33
C ALA A 220 -0.06 13.87 -21.13
N GLU A 221 0.81 13.83 -22.14
CA GLU A 221 1.17 12.59 -22.82
C GLU A 221 1.57 11.58 -21.77
N ARG A 222 0.82 10.49 -21.67
CA ARG A 222 1.13 9.40 -20.75
C ARG A 222 2.35 8.68 -21.30
N ASP A 223 3.50 8.95 -20.73
CA ASP A 223 4.68 8.14 -20.95
C ASP A 223 4.48 6.83 -20.19
N GLU A 224 4.38 5.70 -20.89
CA GLU A 224 4.17 4.36 -20.30
C GLU A 224 5.29 3.93 -19.31
N ALA A 225 6.33 4.75 -19.19
CA ALA A 225 7.49 4.50 -18.31
C ALA A 225 7.33 5.07 -16.88
N GLN A 226 6.28 5.84 -16.56
CA GLN A 226 6.12 6.51 -15.28
C GLN A 226 5.15 5.76 -14.33
N GLU A 227 5.38 4.47 -14.09
CA GLU A 227 4.85 3.82 -12.89
C GLU A 227 5.78 4.16 -11.71
N GLY A 228 5.37 5.07 -10.80
CA GLY A 228 6.22 5.36 -9.65
C GLY A 228 5.78 6.57 -8.83
N PHE A 229 6.72 7.12 -8.09
CA PHE A 229 6.56 8.29 -7.21
C PHE A 229 6.03 9.55 -7.93
N ASP A 230 6.19 9.63 -9.25
CA ASP A 230 5.81 10.78 -10.08
C ASP A 230 4.37 10.69 -10.61
N GLU A 231 3.55 9.74 -10.13
CA GLU A 231 2.15 9.66 -10.55
C GLU A 231 1.44 10.97 -10.22
N PRO A 232 0.90 11.70 -11.24
CA PRO A 232 0.27 12.99 -11.00
C PRO A 232 -1.08 12.82 -10.29
N VAL A 233 -1.33 13.73 -9.35
CA VAL A 233 -2.57 13.82 -8.59
C VAL A 233 -3.19 15.19 -8.86
N LEU A 234 -4.40 15.20 -9.41
CA LEU A 234 -5.15 16.43 -9.60
C LEU A 234 -5.83 16.81 -8.28
N ARG A 235 -5.58 18.04 -7.83
CA ARG A 235 -6.17 18.62 -6.63
C ARG A 235 -7.24 19.62 -7.00
N GLY A 236 -8.37 19.55 -6.33
CA GLY A 236 -9.46 20.49 -6.49
C GLY A 236 -10.17 20.75 -5.16
N ARG A 237 -11.18 21.63 -5.23
CA ARG A 237 -12.08 21.93 -4.12
C ARG A 237 -13.50 21.60 -4.54
N LEU A 238 -14.19 20.78 -3.73
CA LEU A 238 -15.56 20.37 -4.00
C LEU A 238 -16.52 21.54 -3.89
N GLY A 239 -17.37 21.68 -4.87
CA GLY A 239 -18.53 22.58 -4.88
C GLY A 239 -19.82 21.86 -4.54
N ALA A 240 -20.91 22.36 -5.08
CA ALA A 240 -22.22 21.75 -4.98
C ALA A 240 -22.26 20.37 -5.65
N GLY A 241 -23.18 19.52 -5.22
CA GLY A 241 -23.35 18.19 -5.80
C GLY A 241 -24.77 17.99 -6.33
N GLU A 242 -24.87 17.47 -7.54
CA GLU A 242 -26.10 16.94 -8.10
C GLU A 242 -26.08 15.42 -8.04
N HIS A 243 -27.22 14.83 -7.73
CA HIS A 243 -27.37 13.39 -7.54
C HIS A 243 -28.50 12.89 -8.41
N GLY A 244 -28.19 11.92 -9.27
CA GLY A 244 -29.15 11.23 -10.10
C GLY A 244 -29.04 9.73 -9.95
N ASP A 245 -29.94 9.01 -10.59
CA ASP A 245 -29.92 7.53 -10.65
C ASP A 245 -28.66 7.01 -11.35
N ASP A 246 -28.08 7.81 -12.24
CA ASP A 246 -26.89 7.47 -13.04
C ASP A 246 -25.56 7.69 -12.30
N GLY A 247 -25.60 8.29 -11.08
CA GLY A 247 -24.39 8.53 -10.29
C GLY A 247 -24.35 9.87 -9.58
N ILE A 248 -23.15 10.35 -9.32
CA ILE A 248 -22.89 11.62 -8.64
C ILE A 248 -22.15 12.54 -9.60
N ARG A 249 -22.66 13.76 -9.78
CA ARG A 249 -21.95 14.88 -10.36
C ARG A 249 -21.63 15.88 -9.26
N ARG A 250 -20.36 16.28 -9.13
CA ARG A 250 -19.91 17.30 -8.18
C ARG A 250 -19.19 18.40 -8.94
N GLU A 251 -19.57 19.62 -8.71
CA GLU A 251 -18.76 20.76 -9.15
C GLU A 251 -17.40 20.71 -8.46
N VAL A 252 -16.34 21.11 -9.18
CA VAL A 252 -14.97 21.17 -8.65
C VAL A 252 -14.28 22.40 -9.19
N GLU A 253 -13.74 23.21 -8.29
CA GLU A 253 -12.73 24.21 -8.61
C GLU A 253 -11.38 23.50 -8.68
N TRP A 254 -10.85 23.28 -9.88
CA TRP A 254 -9.53 22.69 -10.06
C TRP A 254 -8.45 23.67 -9.66
N LEU A 255 -7.52 23.23 -8.82
CA LEU A 255 -6.48 24.08 -8.24
C LEU A 255 -5.13 23.84 -8.92
N GLU A 256 -4.63 22.62 -8.90
CA GLU A 256 -3.30 22.29 -9.39
C GLU A 256 -3.14 20.79 -9.65
N ILE A 257 -2.09 20.44 -10.37
CA ILE A 257 -1.59 19.05 -10.47
C ILE A 257 -0.36 18.94 -9.59
N LEU A 258 -0.37 17.97 -8.68
CA LEU A 258 0.73 17.68 -7.77
C LEU A 258 1.41 16.39 -8.18
N SER A 259 2.71 16.27 -7.89
CA SER A 259 3.34 14.96 -7.83
C SER A 259 2.86 14.23 -6.58
N ARG A 260 2.74 12.92 -6.66
CA ARG A 260 2.27 12.06 -5.56
C ARG A 260 3.15 12.17 -4.31
N ASP A 261 4.44 12.37 -4.48
CA ASP A 261 5.42 12.54 -3.39
C ASP A 261 5.32 13.90 -2.67
N ALA A 262 4.59 14.87 -3.24
CA ALA A 262 4.28 16.13 -2.57
C ALA A 262 3.20 15.99 -1.49
N LEU A 263 2.51 14.87 -1.41
CA LEU A 263 1.55 14.57 -0.34
C LEU A 263 2.29 14.15 0.92
N GLU A 264 1.76 14.54 2.10
CA GLU A 264 2.35 14.17 3.40
C GLU A 264 2.40 12.64 3.59
N ASP A 265 1.32 11.96 3.24
CA ASP A 265 1.17 10.51 3.39
C ASP A 265 0.69 9.87 2.08
N PRO A 266 1.51 9.80 1.03
CA PRO A 266 1.08 9.33 -0.30
C PRO A 266 0.61 7.87 -0.31
N TRP A 267 1.07 7.04 0.63
CA TRP A 267 0.63 5.66 0.80
C TRP A 267 -0.89 5.54 1.09
N GLN A 268 -1.54 6.59 1.57
CA GLN A 268 -3.00 6.61 1.75
C GLN A 268 -3.75 6.40 0.43
N LEU A 269 -3.17 6.82 -0.70
CA LEU A 269 -3.74 6.59 -2.04
C LEU A 269 -3.73 5.11 -2.45
N GLN A 270 -3.02 4.25 -1.74
CA GLN A 270 -2.98 2.80 -2.00
C GLN A 270 -4.20 2.05 -1.42
N ARG A 271 -5.18 2.75 -0.85
CA ARG A 271 -6.42 2.11 -0.37
C ARG A 271 -7.17 1.47 -1.55
N PRO A 272 -7.64 0.22 -1.41
CA PRO A 272 -8.38 -0.48 -2.47
C PRO A 272 -9.85 -0.01 -2.53
N ARG A 273 -10.08 1.29 -2.65
CA ARG A 273 -11.40 1.93 -2.70
C ARG A 273 -11.44 2.97 -3.81
N THR A 274 -12.64 3.21 -4.34
CA THR A 274 -12.89 4.22 -5.36
C THR A 274 -13.06 5.62 -4.73
N VAL A 275 -13.74 5.70 -3.58
CA VAL A 275 -13.98 6.96 -2.85
C VAL A 275 -13.70 6.76 -1.38
N PHE A 276 -12.87 7.61 -0.81
CA PHE A 276 -12.55 7.55 0.62
C PHE A 276 -11.92 8.86 1.11
N PRO A 277 -12.13 9.23 2.38
CA PRO A 277 -11.42 10.37 2.96
C PRO A 277 -10.01 9.97 3.39
N ILE A 278 -9.07 10.91 3.25
CA ILE A 278 -7.71 10.83 3.80
C ILE A 278 -7.44 12.04 4.71
N ARG A 279 -6.44 11.93 5.57
CA ARG A 279 -5.98 13.04 6.39
C ARG A 279 -5.29 14.07 5.49
N ARG A 280 -5.65 15.34 5.75
CA ARG A 280 -5.03 16.50 5.12
C ARG A 280 -3.84 16.97 5.93
#